data_788ffbb43e3352dbab0374d320f6f734
#
_entry.id   788ffbb43e3352dbab0374d320f6f734
#
_cell.length_a   1.000
_cell.length_b   1.000
_cell.length_c   1.000
_cell.angle_alpha   90.00
_cell.angle_beta   90.00
_cell.angle_gamma   90.00
#
_symmetry.space_group_name_H-M   'P 1'
#
loop_
_entity.id
_entity.type
_entity.pdbx_description
1 polymer ?
#
loop_
_entity_poly.entity_id
_entity_poly.type
_entity_poly.pdbx_seq_one_letter_code
_entity_poly.pdbx_strand_id
1 'polypeptide(L)'
;RGLGDVYKRQAMLSVVADCGVPYIAMHMKGDPKTMQSQTDYRRDIVTEVVGYFRRRTDEMLAAGIRRENIILDPGFGFAKTTEQNYELLAGLHRLCALGYPVLAGLSRKSMIYKVLDATPAESLAGTVALGWECLRQGAAILRVHDVREAVDTVKLFNMFRQ
;
A
#
# COMPACT_ATOMS: atom_id res chain seq x y z
N ARG A 1 23.70 5.36 4.67
CA ARG A 1 22.64 4.56 5.35
C ARG A 1 23.31 3.32 5.89
N GLY A 2 23.46 3.28 7.24
CA GLY A 2 24.41 2.40 7.87
C GLY A 2 23.95 0.95 7.93
N LEU A 3 24.92 0.06 8.08
CA LEU A 3 24.77 -1.37 8.40
C LEU A 3 23.71 -1.63 9.47
N GLY A 4 23.50 -0.73 10.42
CA GLY A 4 22.49 -0.85 11.47
C GLY A 4 21.04 -0.94 11.00
N ASP A 5 20.65 -0.28 9.89
CA ASP A 5 19.29 -0.37 9.33
C ASP A 5 19.06 -1.70 8.62
N VAL A 6 20.08 -2.26 8.00
CA VAL A 6 20.03 -3.58 7.35
C VAL A 6 19.87 -4.67 8.41
N TYR A 7 20.65 -4.62 9.49
CA TYR A 7 20.57 -5.58 10.60
C TYR A 7 19.21 -5.54 11.31
N LYS A 8 18.68 -4.35 11.59
CA LYS A 8 17.35 -4.22 12.22
C LYS A 8 16.23 -4.79 11.35
N ARG A 9 16.31 -4.59 10.03
CA ARG A 9 15.33 -5.14 9.08
C ARG A 9 15.44 -6.65 8.97
N GLN A 10 16.64 -7.21 8.94
CA GLN A 10 16.87 -8.65 8.92
C GLN A 10 16.40 -9.32 10.21
N ALA A 11 16.70 -8.73 11.38
CA ALA A 11 16.22 -9.23 12.66
C ALA A 11 14.68 -9.25 12.74
N MET A 12 13.99 -8.24 12.20
CA MET A 12 12.52 -8.21 12.15
C MET A 12 11.97 -9.34 11.28
N LEU A 13 12.55 -9.61 10.11
CA LEU A 13 12.08 -10.68 9.23
C LEU A 13 12.23 -12.07 9.88
N SER A 14 13.33 -12.32 10.59
CA SER A 14 13.55 -13.56 11.34
C SER A 14 12.46 -13.74 12.42
N VAL A 15 12.22 -12.72 13.23
CA VAL A 15 11.17 -12.75 14.27
C VAL A 15 9.79 -13.03 13.68
N VAL A 16 9.44 -12.37 12.57
CA VAL A 16 8.15 -12.60 11.90
C VAL A 16 8.04 -14.02 11.35
N ALA A 17 9.13 -14.55 10.79
CA ALA A 17 9.17 -15.94 10.31
C ALA A 17 8.98 -16.94 11.45
N ASP A 18 9.69 -16.76 12.56
CA ASP A 18 9.61 -17.62 13.75
C ASP A 18 8.21 -17.58 14.39
N CYS A 19 7.57 -16.39 14.43
CA CYS A 19 6.22 -16.24 14.96
C CYS A 19 5.14 -16.80 14.03
N GLY A 20 5.41 -16.96 12.73
CA GLY A 20 4.46 -17.46 11.75
C GLY A 20 3.22 -16.57 11.52
N VAL A 21 3.33 -15.27 11.82
CA VAL A 21 2.21 -14.31 11.73
C VAL A 21 2.17 -13.60 10.37
N PRO A 22 1.00 -13.06 9.94
CA PRO A 22 0.92 -12.20 8.77
C PRO A 22 1.81 -10.96 8.90
N TYR A 23 2.47 -10.59 7.81
CA TYR A 23 3.37 -9.44 7.74
C TYR A 23 2.95 -8.49 6.60
N ILE A 24 2.66 -7.25 6.95
CA ILE A 24 2.34 -6.20 5.99
C ILE A 24 3.64 -5.47 5.63
N ALA A 25 4.14 -5.70 4.41
CA ALA A 25 5.27 -5.00 3.86
C ALA A 25 4.80 -3.73 3.15
N MET A 26 5.19 -2.56 3.65
CA MET A 26 4.81 -1.27 3.06
C MET A 26 5.98 -0.65 2.28
N HIS A 27 5.66 -0.11 1.09
CA HIS A 27 6.60 0.69 0.31
C HIS A 27 6.70 2.12 0.85
N MET A 28 7.91 2.50 1.25
CA MET A 28 8.26 3.88 1.62
C MET A 28 9.71 4.15 1.22
N LYS A 29 9.98 5.30 0.60
CA LYS A 29 11.33 5.79 0.33
C LYS A 29 11.73 6.76 1.43
N GLY A 30 12.92 6.59 2.01
CA GLY A 30 13.36 7.39 3.14
C GLY A 30 12.85 6.90 4.49
N ASP A 31 12.79 7.81 5.44
CA ASP A 31 12.20 7.64 6.76
C ASP A 31 11.01 8.62 6.94
N PRO A 32 10.22 8.49 8.01
CA PRO A 32 9.06 9.36 8.23
C PRO A 32 9.36 10.87 8.23
N LYS A 33 10.61 11.27 8.55
CA LYS A 33 11.01 12.67 8.60
C LYS A 33 11.44 13.21 7.23
N THR A 34 11.98 12.35 6.36
CA THR A 34 12.57 12.73 5.07
C THR A 34 11.74 12.29 3.86
N MET A 35 10.76 11.44 4.03
CA MET A 35 9.99 10.81 2.95
C MET A 35 9.30 11.82 2.01
N GLN A 36 8.81 12.96 2.52
CA GLN A 36 8.08 13.95 1.73
C GLN A 36 8.97 14.68 0.71
N SER A 37 10.29 14.74 0.94
CA SER A 37 11.28 15.29 0.02
C SER A 37 11.88 14.24 -0.93
N GLN A 38 11.52 12.95 -0.79
CA GLN A 38 12.08 11.86 -1.59
C GLN A 38 11.08 11.31 -2.61
N THR A 39 10.42 12.20 -3.32
CA THR A 39 9.42 11.87 -4.36
C THR A 39 10.03 11.68 -5.74
N ASP A 40 11.34 11.82 -5.89
CA ASP A 40 12.04 11.59 -7.15
C ASP A 40 12.27 10.09 -7.38
N TYR A 41 11.69 9.56 -8.45
CA TYR A 41 11.81 8.18 -8.89
C TYR A 41 12.42 8.14 -10.29
N ARG A 42 13.29 7.15 -10.56
CA ARG A 42 13.99 7.01 -11.86
C ARG A 42 13.06 6.53 -12.97
N ARG A 43 12.00 5.83 -12.63
CA ARG A 43 10.98 5.28 -13.53
C ARG A 43 9.61 5.76 -13.08
N ASP A 44 8.56 5.42 -13.84
CA ASP A 44 7.19 5.60 -13.35
C ASP A 44 7.00 4.91 -11.99
N ILE A 45 6.15 5.50 -11.17
CA ILE A 45 5.97 5.07 -9.78
C ILE A 45 5.48 3.62 -9.68
N VAL A 46 4.66 3.15 -10.63
CA VAL A 46 4.13 1.78 -10.63
C VAL A 46 5.25 0.78 -10.84
N THR A 47 6.12 1.03 -11.83
CA THR A 47 7.29 0.17 -12.12
C THR A 47 8.26 0.14 -10.94
N GLU A 48 8.49 1.28 -10.28
CA GLU A 48 9.37 1.34 -9.08
C GLU A 48 8.79 0.53 -7.93
N VAL A 49 7.49 0.70 -7.63
CA VAL A 49 6.83 -0.02 -6.53
C VAL A 49 6.75 -1.52 -6.80
N VAL A 50 6.40 -1.93 -8.02
CA VAL A 50 6.39 -3.35 -8.41
C VAL A 50 7.80 -3.96 -8.32
N GLY A 51 8.82 -3.24 -8.81
CA GLY A 51 10.22 -3.68 -8.72
C GLY A 51 10.72 -3.78 -7.28
N TYR A 52 10.31 -2.86 -6.42
CA TYR A 52 10.59 -2.93 -4.98
C TYR A 52 10.00 -4.20 -4.37
N PHE A 53 8.71 -4.49 -4.63
CA PHE A 53 8.06 -5.64 -4.01
C PHE A 53 8.56 -6.98 -4.55
N ARG A 54 8.96 -7.09 -5.81
CA ARG A 54 9.62 -8.31 -6.31
C ARG A 54 10.85 -8.65 -5.45
N ARG A 55 11.75 -7.69 -5.28
CA ARG A 55 12.95 -7.91 -4.43
C ARG A 55 12.58 -8.16 -2.97
N ARG A 56 11.61 -7.40 -2.45
CA ARG A 56 11.23 -7.49 -1.04
C ARG A 56 10.55 -8.80 -0.69
N THR A 57 9.73 -9.35 -1.59
CA THR A 57 9.12 -10.69 -1.41
C THR A 57 10.16 -11.79 -1.44
N ASP A 58 11.15 -11.70 -2.33
CA ASP A 58 12.27 -12.66 -2.35
C ASP A 58 13.05 -12.63 -1.02
N GLU A 59 13.35 -11.46 -0.48
CA GLU A 59 14.00 -11.30 0.84
C GLU A 59 13.17 -11.91 1.97
N MET A 60 11.85 -11.69 1.98
CA MET A 60 10.95 -12.22 3.01
C MET A 60 10.84 -13.74 2.95
N LEU A 61 10.72 -14.31 1.75
CA LEU A 61 10.70 -15.76 1.53
C LEU A 61 12.02 -16.41 1.95
N ALA A 62 13.16 -15.81 1.58
CA ALA A 62 14.49 -16.26 1.98
C ALA A 62 14.71 -16.21 3.50
N ALA A 63 14.05 -15.29 4.21
CA ALA A 63 14.05 -15.21 5.67
C ALA A 63 13.11 -16.23 6.35
N GLY A 64 12.37 -17.04 5.59
CA GLY A 64 11.47 -18.08 6.11
C GLY A 64 10.01 -17.61 6.34
N ILE A 65 9.64 -16.39 5.93
CA ILE A 65 8.24 -15.97 6.02
C ILE A 65 7.43 -16.73 4.96
N ARG A 66 6.37 -17.40 5.37
CA ARG A 66 5.51 -18.16 4.45
C ARG A 66 4.78 -17.22 3.49
N ARG A 67 4.63 -17.65 2.24
CA ARG A 67 4.01 -16.86 1.17
C ARG A 67 2.61 -16.33 1.54
N GLU A 68 1.80 -17.16 2.17
CA GLU A 68 0.44 -16.83 2.60
C GLU A 68 0.39 -15.77 3.72
N ASN A 69 1.51 -15.53 4.40
CA ASN A 69 1.63 -14.52 5.45
C ASN A 69 2.11 -13.16 4.93
N ILE A 70 2.41 -13.03 3.64
CA ILE A 70 2.89 -11.78 3.06
C ILE A 70 1.72 -10.96 2.50
N ILE A 71 1.60 -9.70 2.96
CA ILE A 71 0.63 -8.72 2.47
C ILE A 71 1.42 -7.50 1.98
N LEU A 72 1.06 -6.96 0.81
CA LEU A 72 1.74 -5.80 0.22
C LEU A 72 0.92 -4.53 0.41
N ASP A 73 1.54 -3.47 0.94
CA ASP A 73 0.94 -2.13 1.03
C ASP A 73 1.74 -1.16 0.14
N PRO A 74 1.19 -0.62 -0.95
CA PRO A 74 1.90 0.29 -1.86
C PRO A 74 2.30 1.62 -1.21
N GLY A 75 1.81 1.91 -0.01
CA GLY A 75 2.17 3.09 0.77
C GLY A 75 1.67 4.39 0.13
N PHE A 76 0.37 4.49 -0.15
CA PHE A 76 -0.24 5.75 -0.59
C PHE A 76 0.06 6.87 0.40
N GLY A 77 0.49 8.04 -0.10
CA GLY A 77 0.84 9.21 0.70
C GLY A 77 2.23 9.17 1.36
N PHE A 78 3.01 8.08 1.16
CA PHE A 78 4.37 7.97 1.68
C PHE A 78 5.39 8.14 0.55
N ALA A 79 6.21 9.20 0.62
CA ALA A 79 7.23 9.54 -0.39
C ALA A 79 6.68 9.61 -1.83
N LYS A 80 5.48 10.15 -2.01
CA LYS A 80 4.80 10.26 -3.31
C LYS A 80 4.06 11.58 -3.42
N THR A 81 4.12 12.22 -4.60
CA THR A 81 3.27 13.38 -4.91
C THR A 81 1.81 12.95 -5.07
N THR A 82 0.90 13.91 -5.19
CA THR A 82 -0.51 13.63 -5.47
C THR A 82 -0.66 12.85 -6.77
N GLU A 83 -0.02 13.32 -7.84
CA GLU A 83 -0.03 12.71 -9.18
C GLU A 83 0.49 11.28 -9.15
N GLN A 84 1.62 11.04 -8.47
CA GLN A 84 2.20 9.71 -8.30
C GLN A 84 1.28 8.75 -7.52
N ASN A 85 0.51 9.26 -6.57
CA ASN A 85 -0.48 8.44 -5.87
C ASN A 85 -1.64 8.03 -6.79
N TYR A 86 -2.10 8.92 -7.69
CA TYR A 86 -3.14 8.59 -8.68
C TYR A 86 -2.61 7.65 -9.76
N GLU A 87 -1.39 7.85 -10.24
CA GLU A 87 -0.71 6.96 -11.18
C GLU A 87 -0.57 5.54 -10.56
N LEU A 88 -0.14 5.47 -9.30
CA LEU A 88 -0.01 4.21 -8.56
C LEU A 88 -1.36 3.51 -8.37
N LEU A 89 -2.43 4.26 -8.09
CA LEU A 89 -3.78 3.72 -7.97
C LEU A 89 -4.27 3.17 -9.32
N ALA A 90 -4.10 3.91 -10.41
CA ALA A 90 -4.49 3.47 -11.75
C ALA A 90 -3.72 2.19 -12.19
N GLY A 91 -2.49 2.03 -11.73
CA GLY A 91 -1.65 0.86 -12.02
C GLY A 91 -1.63 -0.22 -10.93
N LEU A 92 -2.52 -0.15 -9.92
CA LEU A 92 -2.49 -1.05 -8.75
C LEU A 92 -2.65 -2.53 -9.14
N HIS A 93 -3.39 -2.83 -10.21
CA HIS A 93 -3.54 -4.18 -10.76
C HIS A 93 -2.19 -4.85 -11.09
N ARG A 94 -1.16 -4.07 -11.47
CA ARG A 94 0.19 -4.60 -11.75
C ARG A 94 0.88 -5.10 -10.46
N LEU A 95 0.58 -4.47 -9.31
CA LEU A 95 1.05 -4.94 -8.02
C LEU A 95 0.26 -6.20 -7.59
N CYS A 96 -1.06 -6.21 -7.77
CA CYS A 96 -1.91 -7.36 -7.49
C CYS A 96 -1.50 -8.60 -8.32
N ALA A 97 -1.02 -8.38 -9.55
CA ALA A 97 -0.51 -9.45 -10.43
C ALA A 97 0.75 -10.18 -9.88
N LEU A 98 1.39 -9.69 -8.81
CA LEU A 98 2.44 -10.44 -8.12
C LEU A 98 1.91 -11.65 -7.33
N GLY A 99 0.57 -11.76 -7.18
CA GLY A 99 -0.09 -12.90 -6.54
C GLY A 99 0.01 -12.91 -5.01
N TYR A 100 0.12 -11.73 -4.40
CA TYR A 100 0.00 -11.52 -2.96
C TYR A 100 -1.21 -10.64 -2.65
N PRO A 101 -1.86 -10.79 -1.49
CA PRO A 101 -2.88 -9.85 -1.04
C PRO A 101 -2.32 -8.42 -1.00
N VAL A 102 -3.06 -7.47 -1.58
CA VAL A 102 -2.69 -6.05 -1.54
C VAL A 102 -3.61 -5.31 -0.59
N LEU A 103 -3.00 -4.58 0.35
CA LEU A 103 -3.69 -3.67 1.26
C LEU A 103 -3.60 -2.24 0.71
N ALA A 104 -4.75 -1.60 0.56
CA ALA A 104 -4.85 -0.20 0.17
C ALA A 104 -5.28 0.69 1.36
N GLY A 105 -4.41 1.62 1.75
CA GLY A 105 -4.63 2.54 2.86
C GLY A 105 -4.60 3.99 2.41
N LEU A 106 -5.63 4.46 1.69
CA LEU A 106 -5.72 5.84 1.20
C LEU A 106 -6.75 6.73 1.94
N SER A 107 -7.53 6.15 2.85
CA SER A 107 -8.60 6.83 3.57
C SER A 107 -8.16 8.16 4.19
N ARG A 108 -8.90 9.22 3.89
CA ARG A 108 -8.72 10.59 4.39
C ARG A 108 -7.32 11.18 4.17
N LYS A 109 -6.55 10.64 3.21
CA LYS A 109 -5.19 11.11 2.90
C LYS A 109 -5.18 12.35 1.99
N SER A 110 -4.03 13.04 1.98
CA SER A 110 -3.84 14.28 1.22
C SER A 110 -4.11 14.14 -0.28
N MET A 111 -3.89 12.99 -0.86
CA MET A 111 -4.24 12.71 -2.25
C MET A 111 -5.75 12.83 -2.53
N ILE A 112 -6.60 12.77 -1.50
CA ILE A 112 -8.05 12.94 -1.61
C ILE A 112 -8.42 14.38 -1.27
N TYR A 113 -8.20 14.80 -0.03
CA TYR A 113 -8.74 16.07 0.45
C TYR A 113 -8.13 17.28 -0.25
N LYS A 114 -6.86 17.24 -0.70
CA LYS A 114 -6.25 18.34 -1.47
C LYS A 114 -6.86 18.50 -2.86
N VAL A 115 -7.23 17.39 -3.51
CA VAL A 115 -7.88 17.44 -4.84
C VAL A 115 -9.32 17.94 -4.75
N LEU A 116 -9.97 17.74 -3.61
CA LEU A 116 -11.34 18.17 -3.36
C LEU A 116 -11.42 19.55 -2.71
N ASP A 117 -10.29 20.23 -2.48
CA ASP A 117 -10.22 21.48 -1.69
C ASP A 117 -10.97 21.36 -0.34
N ALA A 118 -10.81 20.21 0.32
CA ALA A 118 -11.53 19.83 1.53
C ALA A 118 -10.56 19.54 2.69
N THR A 119 -11.11 19.27 3.86
CA THR A 119 -10.36 18.76 5.02
C THR A 119 -10.37 17.24 5.04
N PRO A 120 -9.47 16.59 5.81
CA PRO A 120 -9.53 15.15 6.03
C PRO A 120 -10.89 14.67 6.55
N ALA A 121 -11.58 15.46 7.39
CA ALA A 121 -12.90 15.13 7.94
C ALA A 121 -13.98 15.08 6.84
N GLU A 122 -13.91 15.98 5.87
CA GLU A 122 -14.87 16.12 4.77
C GLU A 122 -14.60 15.18 3.59
N SER A 123 -13.51 14.43 3.60
CA SER A 123 -13.06 13.61 2.47
C SER A 123 -13.63 12.18 2.44
N LEU A 124 -14.73 11.92 3.16
CA LEU A 124 -15.37 10.60 3.20
C LEU A 124 -15.82 10.13 1.82
N ALA A 125 -16.53 10.98 1.06
CA ALA A 125 -17.01 10.62 -0.28
C ALA A 125 -15.86 10.23 -1.21
N GLY A 126 -14.77 11.00 -1.20
CA GLY A 126 -13.55 10.68 -1.95
C GLY A 126 -12.88 9.39 -1.47
N THR A 127 -12.89 9.12 -0.17
CA THR A 127 -12.38 7.87 0.42
C THR A 127 -13.17 6.66 -0.11
N VAL A 128 -14.50 6.73 -0.13
CA VAL A 128 -15.37 5.68 -0.65
C VAL A 128 -15.14 5.47 -2.15
N ALA A 129 -15.13 6.55 -2.94
CA ALA A 129 -14.91 6.49 -4.39
C ALA A 129 -13.57 5.82 -4.76
N LEU A 130 -12.46 6.26 -4.13
CA LEU A 130 -11.14 5.68 -4.39
C LEU A 130 -10.98 4.29 -3.73
N GLY A 131 -11.71 4.00 -2.65
CA GLY A 131 -11.81 2.66 -2.08
C GLY A 131 -12.44 1.66 -3.06
N TRP A 132 -13.51 2.05 -3.74
CA TRP A 132 -14.12 1.27 -4.83
C TRP A 132 -13.11 1.01 -5.96
N GLU A 133 -12.36 2.05 -6.37
CA GLU A 133 -11.33 1.89 -7.40
C GLU A 133 -10.22 0.92 -6.96
N CYS A 134 -9.79 0.97 -5.69
CA CYS A 134 -8.84 -0.02 -5.15
C CYS A 134 -9.35 -1.45 -5.30
N LEU A 135 -10.62 -1.70 -4.97
CA LEU A 135 -11.24 -3.02 -5.13
C LEU A 135 -11.32 -3.41 -6.61
N ARG A 136 -11.67 -2.48 -7.50
CA ARG A 136 -11.73 -2.71 -8.95
C ARG A 136 -10.36 -3.10 -9.53
N GLN A 137 -9.29 -2.51 -8.99
CA GLN A 137 -7.91 -2.83 -9.36
C GLN A 137 -7.38 -4.14 -8.72
N GLY A 138 -8.15 -4.77 -7.82
CA GLY A 138 -7.82 -6.05 -7.22
C GLY A 138 -7.26 -6.00 -5.80
N ALA A 139 -7.37 -4.86 -5.09
CA ALA A 139 -7.00 -4.81 -3.67
C ALA A 139 -7.85 -5.80 -2.86
N ALA A 140 -7.19 -6.55 -1.97
CA ALA A 140 -7.82 -7.54 -1.10
C ALA A 140 -8.25 -6.96 0.25
N ILE A 141 -7.60 -5.88 0.69
CA ILE A 141 -7.81 -5.28 2.01
C ILE A 141 -7.89 -3.76 1.85
N LEU A 142 -8.92 -3.15 2.46
CA LEU A 142 -9.02 -1.70 2.62
C LEU A 142 -8.72 -1.33 4.08
N ARG A 143 -7.71 -0.47 4.32
CA ARG A 143 -7.44 0.10 5.63
C ARG A 143 -8.05 1.49 5.68
N VAL A 144 -9.06 1.66 6.53
CA VAL A 144 -9.92 2.83 6.55
C VAL A 144 -10.14 3.39 7.94
N HIS A 145 -10.60 4.65 8.03
CA HIS A 145 -11.12 5.27 9.25
C HIS A 145 -12.63 4.99 9.41
N ASP A 146 -13.35 4.94 8.30
CA ASP A 146 -14.83 4.88 8.23
C ASP A 146 -15.23 3.44 7.87
N VAL A 147 -15.29 2.57 8.90
CA VAL A 147 -15.44 1.12 8.71
C VAL A 147 -16.81 0.76 8.12
N ARG A 148 -17.89 1.43 8.56
CA ARG A 148 -19.25 1.15 8.08
C ARG A 148 -19.35 1.38 6.57
N GLU A 149 -18.91 2.55 6.12
CA GLU A 149 -18.96 2.97 4.72
C GLU A 149 -18.07 2.07 3.83
N ALA A 150 -16.93 1.63 4.36
CA ALA A 150 -16.07 0.68 3.67
C ALA A 150 -16.72 -0.71 3.55
N VAL A 151 -17.38 -1.21 4.61
CA VAL A 151 -18.13 -2.47 4.57
C VAL A 151 -19.27 -2.41 3.55
N ASP A 152 -20.02 -1.31 3.53
CA ASP A 152 -21.10 -1.12 2.56
C ASP A 152 -20.54 -1.06 1.12
N THR A 153 -19.43 -0.38 0.92
CA THR A 153 -18.69 -0.36 -0.36
C THR A 153 -18.30 -1.77 -0.82
N VAL A 154 -17.72 -2.58 0.07
CA VAL A 154 -17.33 -3.99 -0.24
C VAL A 154 -18.54 -4.85 -0.57
N LYS A 155 -19.66 -4.71 0.16
CA LYS A 155 -20.91 -5.44 -0.14
C LYS A 155 -21.42 -5.12 -1.52
N LEU A 156 -21.52 -3.82 -1.88
CA LEU A 156 -21.96 -3.39 -3.20
C LEU A 156 -21.02 -3.88 -4.30
N PHE A 157 -19.72 -3.77 -4.06
CA PHE A 157 -18.72 -4.26 -5.02
C PHE A 157 -18.83 -5.75 -5.28
N ASN A 158 -19.08 -6.57 -4.26
CA ASN A 158 -19.26 -8.02 -4.42
C ASN A 158 -20.50 -8.36 -5.24
N MET A 159 -21.60 -7.60 -5.09
CA MET A 159 -22.79 -7.76 -5.93
C MET A 159 -22.53 -7.40 -7.39
N PHE A 160 -21.69 -6.38 -7.63
CA PHE A 160 -21.33 -5.94 -8.98
C PHE A 160 -20.44 -6.94 -9.75
N ARG A 161 -19.73 -7.83 -9.05
CA ARG A 161 -18.86 -8.86 -9.64
C ARG A 161 -19.55 -10.20 -9.95
N GLN A 162 -20.80 -10.37 -9.53
CA GLN A 162 -21.59 -11.56 -9.89
C GLN A 162 -22.07 -11.48 -11.32
#